data_5bedc356af08246ad4e7e09679134ae8
#
_entry.id   5bedc356af08246ad4e7e09679134ae8
#
_cell.length_a   1.000
_cell.length_b   1.000
_cell.length_c   1.000
_cell.angle_alpha   90.00
_cell.angle_beta   90.00
_cell.angle_gamma   90.00
#
_symmetry.space_group_name_H-M   'P 1'
#
loop_
_entity.id
_entity.type
_entity.pdbx_description
1 polymer ?
#
loop_
_entity_poly.entity_id
_entity_poly.type
_entity_poly.pdbx_seq_one_letter_code
_entity_poly.pdbx_strand_id
1 'polypeptide(L)'
;YKVSGRIQLKIVWLVAGTLVAIIILLGTGLIVGDYPIPASRAIATALWDRNGEYDFIINSLRFPRIVVAILAGMCFASSGLIFQSLINNPLVSPDVIGINSGAAVLAVAILAAGGNIGYLPWAAFLGALLTAGLIYLLSWKRGVSATRLVLVGIGVNSLLGAVITFITVKYPIERVIAAARWQAGTLFGASWGDVRTLLICLLYTSDAADE
;
A
#
# COMPACT_ATOMS: atom_id res chain seq x y z
N TYR A 1 -13.22 -1.53 31.22
CA TYR A 1 -14.13 -1.38 30.06
C TYR A 1 -14.87 -2.71 29.89
N LYS A 2 -16.20 -2.74 30.19
CA LYS A 2 -17.05 -3.88 29.84
C LYS A 2 -17.31 -3.79 28.33
N VAL A 3 -16.68 -4.64 27.55
CA VAL A 3 -17.04 -4.87 26.16
C VAL A 3 -18.46 -5.42 26.15
N SER A 4 -19.42 -4.56 25.78
CA SER A 4 -20.82 -4.94 25.66
C SER A 4 -20.94 -5.89 24.47
N GLY A 5 -21.17 -7.17 24.76
CA GLY A 5 -21.19 -8.27 23.77
C GLY A 5 -22.40 -8.28 22.83
N ARG A 6 -22.93 -7.13 22.44
CA ARG A 6 -23.92 -7.03 21.36
C ARG A 6 -23.18 -6.72 20.06
N ILE A 7 -22.69 -7.76 19.39
CA ILE A 7 -22.26 -7.65 18.00
C ILE A 7 -23.49 -7.18 17.22
N GLN A 8 -23.41 -5.96 16.67
CA GLN A 8 -24.50 -5.43 15.87
C GLN A 8 -24.64 -6.30 14.60
N LEU A 9 -25.81 -6.84 14.36
CA LEU A 9 -26.09 -7.72 13.23
C LEU A 9 -25.64 -7.11 11.90
N LYS A 10 -25.69 -5.78 11.80
CA LYS A 10 -25.17 -4.99 10.65
C LYS A 10 -23.67 -5.21 10.40
N ILE A 11 -22.85 -5.28 11.45
CA ILE A 11 -21.40 -5.51 11.34
C ILE A 11 -21.14 -6.93 10.83
N VAL A 12 -21.90 -7.91 11.31
CA VAL A 12 -21.78 -9.31 10.84
C VAL A 12 -22.07 -9.40 9.35
N TRP A 13 -23.16 -8.78 8.89
CA TRP A 13 -23.52 -8.79 7.47
C TRP A 13 -22.49 -8.05 6.61
N LEU A 14 -21.92 -6.94 7.11
CA LEU A 14 -20.88 -6.20 6.41
C LEU A 14 -19.61 -7.05 6.27
N VAL A 15 -19.16 -7.67 7.36
CA VAL A 15 -17.96 -8.53 7.35
C VAL A 15 -18.19 -9.74 6.44
N ALA A 16 -19.34 -10.41 6.57
CA ALA A 16 -19.67 -11.56 5.71
C ALA A 16 -19.70 -11.15 4.22
N GLY A 17 -20.36 -10.04 3.89
CA GLY A 17 -20.41 -9.52 2.52
C GLY A 17 -19.03 -9.17 1.97
N THR A 18 -18.16 -8.56 2.79
CA THR A 18 -16.77 -8.25 2.39
C THR A 18 -15.97 -9.52 2.15
N LEU A 19 -16.09 -10.53 3.01
CA LEU A 19 -15.41 -11.83 2.83
C LEU A 19 -15.86 -12.52 1.55
N VAL A 20 -17.17 -12.55 1.29
CA VAL A 20 -17.71 -13.11 0.04
C VAL A 20 -17.17 -12.35 -1.18
N ALA A 21 -17.15 -11.02 -1.14
CA ALA A 21 -16.59 -10.21 -2.22
C ALA A 21 -15.11 -10.52 -2.45
N ILE A 22 -14.30 -10.66 -1.39
CA ILE A 22 -12.88 -11.04 -1.50
C ILE A 22 -12.74 -12.41 -2.16
N ILE A 23 -13.53 -13.41 -1.76
CA ILE A 23 -13.49 -14.77 -2.35
C ILE A 23 -13.83 -14.73 -3.85
N ILE A 24 -14.86 -13.97 -4.23
CA ILE A 24 -15.26 -13.81 -5.64
C ILE A 24 -14.12 -13.13 -6.43
N LEU A 25 -13.54 -12.06 -5.90
CA LEU A 25 -12.42 -11.34 -6.54
C LEU A 25 -11.17 -12.21 -6.65
N LEU A 26 -10.86 -13.04 -5.65
CA LEU A 26 -9.80 -14.04 -5.71
C LEU A 26 -10.03 -15.03 -6.85
N GLY A 27 -11.22 -15.60 -6.92
CA GLY A 27 -11.59 -16.54 -7.97
C GLY A 27 -11.50 -15.92 -9.37
N THR A 28 -12.08 -14.74 -9.55
CA THR A 28 -12.02 -14.02 -10.83
C THR A 28 -10.59 -13.63 -11.21
N GLY A 29 -9.76 -13.18 -10.26
CA GLY A 29 -8.36 -12.84 -10.51
C GLY A 29 -7.48 -14.01 -10.93
N LEU A 30 -7.81 -15.24 -10.53
CA LEU A 30 -7.14 -16.45 -11.00
C LEU A 30 -7.55 -16.86 -12.41
N ILE A 31 -8.81 -16.64 -12.79
CA ILE A 31 -9.40 -17.08 -14.05
C ILE A 31 -9.15 -16.05 -15.16
N VAL A 32 -9.40 -14.77 -14.87
CA VAL A 32 -9.35 -13.67 -15.85
C VAL A 32 -7.91 -13.22 -16.07
N GLY A 33 -7.50 -13.10 -17.33
CA GLY A 33 -6.19 -12.59 -17.73
C GLY A 33 -5.95 -12.80 -19.22
N ASP A 34 -4.82 -12.31 -19.74
CA ASP A 34 -4.46 -12.35 -21.15
C ASP A 34 -4.40 -13.80 -21.72
N TYR A 35 -4.08 -14.75 -20.87
CA TYR A 35 -4.11 -16.18 -21.21
C TYR A 35 -5.35 -16.82 -20.62
N PRO A 36 -6.32 -17.29 -21.45
CA PRO A 36 -7.56 -17.90 -20.95
C PRO A 36 -7.28 -19.27 -20.32
N ILE A 37 -7.59 -19.41 -19.04
CA ILE A 37 -7.46 -20.69 -18.32
C ILE A 37 -8.85 -21.11 -17.83
N PRO A 38 -9.30 -22.37 -18.10
CA PRO A 38 -10.57 -22.86 -17.57
C PRO A 38 -10.60 -22.77 -16.04
N ALA A 39 -11.73 -22.33 -15.48
CA ALA A 39 -11.87 -22.09 -14.04
C ALA A 39 -11.48 -23.31 -13.18
N SER A 40 -11.89 -24.51 -13.62
CA SER A 40 -11.56 -25.77 -12.93
C SER A 40 -10.06 -26.03 -12.88
N ARG A 41 -9.34 -25.73 -13.99
CA ARG A 41 -7.89 -25.87 -14.05
C ARG A 41 -7.17 -24.83 -13.24
N ALA A 42 -7.61 -23.56 -13.30
CA ALA A 42 -7.02 -22.48 -12.51
C ALA A 42 -7.07 -22.76 -11.00
N ILE A 43 -8.22 -23.24 -10.50
CA ILE A 43 -8.39 -23.59 -9.09
C ILE A 43 -7.58 -24.83 -8.72
N ALA A 44 -7.60 -25.86 -9.56
CA ALA A 44 -6.81 -27.08 -9.30
C ALA A 44 -5.31 -26.78 -9.24
N THR A 45 -4.78 -25.97 -10.17
CA THR A 45 -3.37 -25.59 -10.20
C THR A 45 -3.01 -24.74 -8.99
N ALA A 46 -3.85 -23.82 -8.57
CA ALA A 46 -3.60 -22.99 -7.39
C ALA A 46 -3.51 -23.79 -6.09
N LEU A 47 -4.26 -24.91 -5.98
CA LEU A 47 -4.40 -25.67 -4.74
C LEU A 47 -3.54 -26.96 -4.71
N TRP A 48 -3.47 -27.71 -5.81
CA TRP A 48 -2.89 -29.07 -5.82
C TRP A 48 -1.93 -29.38 -6.99
N ASP A 49 -2.16 -28.84 -8.19
CA ASP A 49 -1.45 -29.24 -9.39
C ASP A 49 -0.28 -28.29 -9.70
N ARG A 50 0.82 -28.45 -8.95
CA ARG A 50 2.01 -27.58 -9.05
C ARG A 50 2.97 -27.95 -10.19
N ASN A 51 2.72 -28.99 -10.96
CA ASN A 51 3.58 -29.42 -12.07
C ASN A 51 2.81 -29.41 -13.41
N GLY A 52 1.63 -28.77 -13.44
CA GLY A 52 0.78 -28.70 -14.62
C GLY A 52 1.21 -27.60 -15.60
N GLU A 53 0.63 -27.65 -16.79
CA GLU A 53 0.84 -26.67 -17.88
C GLU A 53 0.68 -25.21 -17.43
N TYR A 54 -0.23 -24.96 -16.48
CA TYR A 54 -0.60 -23.60 -16.01
C TYR A 54 0.13 -23.18 -14.73
N ASP A 55 1.01 -23.99 -14.17
CA ASP A 55 1.65 -23.77 -12.88
C ASP A 55 2.39 -22.41 -12.84
N PHE A 56 3.20 -22.12 -13.85
CA PHE A 56 3.94 -20.87 -13.92
C PHE A 56 3.02 -19.66 -13.97
N ILE A 57 1.93 -19.71 -14.76
CA ILE A 57 1.01 -18.58 -14.91
C ILE A 57 0.23 -18.35 -13.61
N ILE A 58 -0.24 -19.42 -12.99
CA ILE A 58 -1.07 -19.33 -11.78
C ILE A 58 -0.18 -19.03 -10.56
N ASN A 59 0.79 -19.84 -10.26
CA ASN A 59 1.54 -19.81 -9.00
C ASN A 59 2.70 -18.82 -9.00
N SER A 60 3.22 -18.42 -10.16
CA SER A 60 4.32 -17.45 -10.22
C SER A 60 3.89 -16.05 -10.66
N LEU A 61 2.78 -15.91 -11.39
CA LEU A 61 2.33 -14.60 -11.89
C LEU A 61 1.02 -14.11 -11.26
N ARG A 62 -0.05 -14.93 -11.27
CA ARG A 62 -1.38 -14.49 -10.83
C ARG A 62 -1.55 -14.55 -9.32
N PHE A 63 -1.21 -15.67 -8.70
CA PHE A 63 -1.45 -15.88 -7.28
C PHE A 63 -0.66 -14.90 -6.39
N PRO A 64 0.67 -14.67 -6.60
CA PRO A 64 1.39 -13.68 -5.82
C PRO A 64 0.79 -12.27 -5.94
N ARG A 65 0.38 -11.88 -7.15
CA ARG A 65 -0.25 -10.57 -7.40
C ARG A 65 -1.53 -10.38 -6.59
N ILE A 66 -2.37 -11.40 -6.53
CA ILE A 66 -3.62 -11.38 -5.76
C ILE A 66 -3.33 -11.27 -4.26
N VAL A 67 -2.39 -12.07 -3.76
CA VAL A 67 -1.99 -12.05 -2.35
C VAL A 67 -1.40 -10.70 -1.97
N VAL A 68 -0.52 -10.13 -2.82
CA VAL A 68 0.04 -8.78 -2.61
C VAL A 68 -1.07 -7.73 -2.57
N ALA A 69 -2.09 -7.81 -3.45
CA ALA A 69 -3.21 -6.87 -3.43
C ALA A 69 -3.98 -6.90 -2.10
N ILE A 70 -4.23 -8.09 -1.56
CA ILE A 70 -4.91 -8.25 -0.28
C ILE A 70 -4.05 -7.69 0.86
N LEU A 71 -2.78 -8.08 0.92
CA LEU A 71 -1.88 -7.62 1.97
C LEU A 71 -1.66 -6.10 1.93
N ALA A 72 -1.52 -5.53 0.73
CA ALA A 72 -1.42 -4.07 0.57
C ALA A 72 -2.69 -3.37 1.07
N GLY A 73 -3.87 -3.89 0.72
CA GLY A 73 -5.14 -3.38 1.24
C GLY A 73 -5.24 -3.46 2.77
N MET A 74 -4.78 -4.56 3.37
CA MET A 74 -4.73 -4.70 4.83
C MET A 74 -3.75 -3.70 5.46
N CYS A 75 -2.56 -3.49 4.87
CA CYS A 75 -1.60 -2.49 5.34
C CYS A 75 -2.17 -1.07 5.26
N PHE A 76 -2.84 -0.70 4.17
CA PHE A 76 -3.51 0.60 4.05
C PHE A 76 -4.62 0.78 5.07
N ALA A 77 -5.43 -0.25 5.29
CA ALA A 77 -6.50 -0.21 6.28
C ALA A 77 -5.95 -0.03 7.71
N SER A 78 -4.92 -0.78 8.08
CA SER A 78 -4.27 -0.69 9.39
C SER A 78 -3.64 0.69 9.59
N SER A 79 -2.89 1.19 8.61
CA SER A 79 -2.31 2.53 8.65
C SER A 79 -3.38 3.61 8.79
N GLY A 80 -4.47 3.51 8.03
CA GLY A 80 -5.61 4.43 8.12
C GLY A 80 -6.24 4.45 9.51
N LEU A 81 -6.48 3.28 10.10
CA LEU A 81 -7.04 3.16 11.45
C LEU A 81 -6.14 3.77 12.53
N ILE A 82 -4.82 3.52 12.46
CA ILE A 82 -3.86 4.11 13.38
C ILE A 82 -3.90 5.65 13.29
N PHE A 83 -3.90 6.21 12.08
CA PHE A 83 -3.98 7.65 11.88
C PHE A 83 -5.28 8.25 12.38
N GLN A 84 -6.41 7.63 12.08
CA GLN A 84 -7.72 8.07 12.56
C GLN A 84 -7.80 8.06 14.09
N SER A 85 -7.23 7.04 14.72
CA SER A 85 -7.16 6.94 16.19
C SER A 85 -6.24 8.01 16.79
N LEU A 86 -5.07 8.24 16.20
CA LEU A 86 -4.10 9.23 16.66
C LEU A 86 -4.65 10.66 16.61
N ILE A 87 -5.39 10.99 15.55
CA ILE A 87 -5.93 12.32 15.32
C ILE A 87 -7.32 12.49 15.94
N ASN A 88 -7.95 11.40 16.39
CA ASN A 88 -9.33 11.34 16.87
C ASN A 88 -10.34 11.91 15.84
N ASN A 89 -10.08 11.66 14.55
CA ASN A 89 -10.93 12.13 13.45
C ASN A 89 -11.01 11.06 12.34
N PRO A 90 -12.20 10.48 12.10
CA PRO A 90 -12.39 9.45 11.10
C PRO A 90 -12.23 9.92 9.63
N LEU A 91 -12.17 11.24 9.40
CA LEU A 91 -12.03 11.81 8.06
C LEU A 91 -10.57 12.02 7.62
N VAL A 92 -9.61 11.78 8.51
CA VAL A 92 -8.18 11.96 8.19
C VAL A 92 -7.60 10.70 7.59
N SER A 93 -6.83 10.87 6.52
CA SER A 93 -6.04 9.80 5.91
C SER A 93 -4.53 10.13 5.94
N PRO A 94 -3.65 9.13 5.91
CA PRO A 94 -2.19 9.32 5.83
C PRO A 94 -1.76 10.20 4.64
N ASP A 95 -2.50 10.16 3.53
CA ASP A 95 -2.21 10.91 2.30
C ASP A 95 -2.28 12.42 2.51
N VAL A 96 -3.23 12.89 3.35
CA VAL A 96 -3.40 14.33 3.63
C VAL A 96 -2.19 14.90 4.34
N ILE A 97 -1.51 14.10 5.14
CA ILE A 97 -0.34 14.52 5.94
C ILE A 97 0.95 14.58 5.10
N GLY A 98 0.98 13.92 3.92
CA GLY A 98 2.08 14.03 2.98
C GLY A 98 3.23 13.05 3.17
N ILE A 99 3.09 12.03 4.02
CA ILE A 99 4.09 10.97 4.18
C ILE A 99 4.32 10.23 2.85
N ASN A 100 3.24 9.96 2.10
CA ASN A 100 3.32 9.33 0.79
C ASN A 100 4.05 10.22 -0.23
N SER A 101 3.90 11.54 -0.15
CA SER A 101 4.65 12.48 -1.01
C SER A 101 6.15 12.45 -0.72
N GLY A 102 6.54 12.25 0.54
CA GLY A 102 7.93 12.04 0.90
C GLY A 102 8.52 10.77 0.30
N ALA A 103 7.78 9.67 0.37
CA ALA A 103 8.14 8.42 -0.31
C ALA A 103 8.28 8.64 -1.83
N ALA A 104 7.32 9.34 -2.43
CA ALA A 104 7.29 9.62 -3.86
C ALA A 104 8.45 10.47 -4.33
N VAL A 105 8.86 11.51 -3.58
CA VAL A 105 9.99 12.38 -3.97
C VAL A 105 11.26 11.58 -4.18
N LEU A 106 11.65 10.72 -3.23
CA LEU A 106 12.88 9.93 -3.34
C LEU A 106 12.78 8.87 -4.43
N ALA A 107 11.64 8.20 -4.56
CA ALA A 107 11.43 7.21 -5.62
C ALA A 107 11.47 7.87 -7.03
N VAL A 108 10.78 9.00 -7.20
CA VAL A 108 10.78 9.77 -8.46
C VAL A 108 12.17 10.29 -8.79
N ALA A 109 12.93 10.76 -7.79
CA ALA A 109 14.30 11.23 -8.00
C ALA A 109 15.21 10.09 -8.51
N ILE A 110 15.13 8.90 -7.93
CA ILE A 110 15.89 7.73 -8.40
C ILE A 110 15.50 7.34 -9.84
N LEU A 111 14.20 7.25 -10.13
CA LEU A 111 13.72 6.90 -11.47
C LEU A 111 14.12 7.94 -12.51
N ALA A 112 13.95 9.22 -12.21
CA ALA A 112 14.33 10.32 -13.07
C ALA A 112 15.85 10.35 -13.35
N ALA A 113 16.67 10.04 -12.33
CA ALA A 113 18.11 9.94 -12.49
C ALA A 113 18.55 8.67 -13.26
N GLY A 114 17.64 7.72 -13.56
CA GLY A 114 17.95 6.45 -14.21
C GLY A 114 18.58 5.43 -13.26
N GLY A 115 18.26 5.54 -11.98
CA GLY A 115 18.73 4.62 -10.94
C GLY A 115 18.07 3.24 -11.00
N ASN A 116 18.61 2.28 -10.26
CA ASN A 116 18.12 0.91 -10.24
C ASN A 116 16.78 0.82 -9.51
N ILE A 117 15.80 0.15 -10.15
CA ILE A 117 14.45 -0.08 -9.62
C ILE A 117 14.47 -0.86 -8.29
N GLY A 118 15.47 -1.71 -8.06
CA GLY A 118 15.62 -2.47 -6.81
C GLY A 118 15.81 -1.59 -5.56
N TYR A 119 16.23 -0.33 -5.71
CA TYR A 119 16.35 0.61 -4.60
C TYR A 119 15.06 1.38 -4.27
N LEU A 120 14.03 1.29 -5.12
CA LEU A 120 12.80 2.06 -4.94
C LEU A 120 12.10 1.80 -3.60
N PRO A 121 11.91 0.55 -3.13
CA PRO A 121 11.26 0.31 -1.84
C PRO A 121 12.01 0.97 -0.67
N TRP A 122 13.34 0.88 -0.68
CA TRP A 122 14.19 1.48 0.35
C TRP A 122 14.18 3.01 0.31
N ALA A 123 14.23 3.59 -0.89
CA ALA A 123 14.13 5.03 -1.08
C ALA A 123 12.76 5.56 -0.64
N ALA A 124 11.68 4.89 -1.02
CA ALA A 124 10.34 5.25 -0.60
C ALA A 124 10.18 5.17 0.93
N PHE A 125 10.69 4.11 1.55
CA PHE A 125 10.66 3.95 3.01
C PHE A 125 11.44 5.08 3.71
N LEU A 126 12.66 5.38 3.26
CA LEU A 126 13.46 6.49 3.80
C LEU A 126 12.78 7.83 3.60
N GLY A 127 12.21 8.08 2.42
CA GLY A 127 11.46 9.30 2.13
C GLY A 127 10.25 9.48 3.04
N ALA A 128 9.49 8.42 3.27
CA ALA A 128 8.38 8.42 4.21
C ALA A 128 8.84 8.72 5.64
N LEU A 129 9.90 8.03 6.10
CA LEU A 129 10.45 8.18 7.45
C LEU A 129 11.00 9.60 7.70
N LEU A 130 11.77 10.14 6.76
CA LEU A 130 12.31 11.50 6.84
C LEU A 130 11.18 12.54 6.88
N THR A 131 10.14 12.35 6.04
CA THR A 131 8.99 13.26 6.00
C THR A 131 8.16 13.16 7.28
N ALA A 132 7.92 11.97 7.81
CA ALA A 132 7.25 11.79 9.09
C ALA A 132 8.01 12.47 10.23
N GLY A 133 9.33 12.28 10.29
CA GLY A 133 10.21 12.95 11.26
C GLY A 133 10.19 14.48 11.12
N LEU A 134 10.25 15.00 9.89
CA LEU A 134 10.15 16.42 9.61
C LEU A 134 8.81 17.01 10.09
N ILE A 135 7.71 16.38 9.75
CA ILE A 135 6.37 16.83 10.15
C ILE A 135 6.24 16.78 11.68
N TYR A 136 6.74 15.72 12.31
CA TYR A 136 6.73 15.59 13.77
C TYR A 136 7.53 16.72 14.43
N LEU A 137 8.75 16.98 13.98
CA LEU A 137 9.61 18.04 14.52
C LEU A 137 9.01 19.44 14.34
N LEU A 138 8.46 19.74 13.15
CA LEU A 138 7.83 21.02 12.88
C LEU A 138 6.52 21.21 13.66
N SER A 139 5.85 20.11 14.00
CA SER A 139 4.60 20.14 14.77
C SER A 139 4.83 20.24 16.28
N TRP A 140 6.07 20.05 16.73
CA TRP A 140 6.41 20.06 18.15
C TRP A 140 6.42 21.48 18.73
N LYS A 141 5.49 21.75 19.65
CA LYS A 141 5.51 22.99 20.47
C LYS A 141 4.87 22.69 21.82
N ARG A 142 5.68 22.36 22.81
CA ARG A 142 5.24 21.92 24.15
C ARG A 142 4.32 20.67 24.09
N GLY A 143 4.58 19.78 23.17
CA GLY A 143 3.77 18.60 22.84
C GLY A 143 3.20 18.65 21.42
N VAL A 144 2.77 17.50 20.92
CA VAL A 144 2.17 17.34 19.59
C VAL A 144 0.66 17.53 19.69
N SER A 145 0.10 18.37 18.81
CA SER A 145 -1.35 18.54 18.65
C SER A 145 -1.79 17.99 17.31
N ALA A 146 -2.86 17.22 17.28
CA ALA A 146 -3.43 16.62 16.06
C ALA A 146 -3.69 17.67 14.96
N THR A 147 -4.30 18.80 15.31
CA THR A 147 -4.57 19.90 14.35
C THR A 147 -3.28 20.47 13.76
N ARG A 148 -2.24 20.64 14.58
CA ARG A 148 -0.96 21.17 14.10
C ARG A 148 -0.24 20.19 13.20
N LEU A 149 -0.30 18.90 13.54
CA LEU A 149 0.29 17.83 12.74
C LEU A 149 -0.35 17.79 11.34
N VAL A 150 -1.67 17.93 11.25
CA VAL A 150 -2.38 17.99 9.96
C VAL A 150 -2.03 19.26 9.18
N LEU A 151 -2.02 20.45 9.80
CA LEU A 151 -1.72 21.70 9.11
C LEU A 151 -0.29 21.76 8.58
N VAL A 152 0.68 21.33 9.40
CA VAL A 152 2.08 21.22 8.98
C VAL A 152 2.22 20.19 7.88
N GLY A 153 1.53 19.06 8.02
CA GLY A 153 1.52 17.99 7.03
C GLY A 153 1.03 18.46 5.66
N ILE A 154 -0.07 19.20 5.59
CA ILE A 154 -0.57 19.80 4.35
C ILE A 154 0.47 20.74 3.71
N GLY A 155 1.14 21.58 4.51
CA GLY A 155 2.21 22.46 4.02
C GLY A 155 3.38 21.69 3.46
N VAL A 156 3.86 20.66 4.18
CA VAL A 156 4.95 19.77 3.73
C VAL A 156 4.54 19.00 2.48
N ASN A 157 3.31 18.49 2.42
CA ASN A 157 2.78 17.79 1.25
C ASN A 157 2.81 18.68 0.00
N SER A 158 2.37 19.94 0.12
CA SER A 158 2.38 20.91 -0.97
C SER A 158 3.81 21.21 -1.45
N LEU A 159 4.76 21.36 -0.53
CA LEU A 159 6.17 21.57 -0.83
C LEU A 159 6.76 20.35 -1.58
N LEU A 160 6.52 19.16 -1.08
CA LEU A 160 7.00 17.92 -1.72
C LEU A 160 6.37 17.70 -3.10
N GLY A 161 5.09 18.04 -3.27
CA GLY A 161 4.42 18.05 -4.57
C GLY A 161 5.09 18.99 -5.58
N ALA A 162 5.49 20.19 -5.15
CA ALA A 162 6.25 21.10 -5.97
C ALA A 162 7.64 20.54 -6.37
N VAL A 163 8.32 19.85 -5.44
CA VAL A 163 9.59 19.16 -5.72
C VAL A 163 9.40 18.06 -6.77
N ILE A 164 8.36 17.24 -6.66
CA ILE A 164 8.04 16.20 -7.65
C ILE A 164 7.80 16.85 -9.02
N THR A 165 7.00 17.91 -9.07
CA THR A 165 6.73 18.65 -10.32
C THR A 165 8.02 19.20 -10.93
N PHE A 166 8.90 19.79 -10.13
CA PHE A 166 10.20 20.28 -10.59
C PHE A 166 11.05 19.15 -11.20
N ILE A 167 11.12 17.99 -10.53
CA ILE A 167 11.85 16.82 -11.03
C ILE A 167 11.25 16.37 -12.38
N THR A 168 9.93 16.25 -12.45
CA THR A 168 9.26 15.77 -13.69
C THR A 168 9.42 16.71 -14.88
N VAL A 169 9.55 18.01 -14.66
CA VAL A 169 9.83 18.98 -15.74
C VAL A 169 11.28 18.95 -16.19
N LYS A 170 12.21 18.64 -15.29
CA LYS A 170 13.65 18.69 -15.57
C LYS A 170 14.18 17.48 -16.36
N TYR A 171 13.54 16.32 -16.25
CA TYR A 171 14.05 15.07 -16.81
C TYR A 171 13.32 14.63 -18.08
N PRO A 172 13.94 13.75 -18.94
CA PRO A 172 13.32 13.25 -20.16
C PRO A 172 11.99 12.52 -19.91
N ILE A 173 11.06 12.66 -20.85
CA ILE A 173 9.69 12.16 -20.72
C ILE A 173 9.61 10.65 -20.46
N GLU A 174 10.54 9.87 -21.02
CA GLU A 174 10.57 8.41 -20.86
C GLU A 174 10.77 8.01 -19.39
N ARG A 175 11.62 8.74 -18.68
CA ARG A 175 11.88 8.53 -17.23
C ARG A 175 10.73 9.03 -16.38
N VAL A 176 10.12 10.14 -16.79
CA VAL A 176 8.94 10.70 -16.11
C VAL A 176 7.75 9.75 -16.20
N ILE A 177 7.53 9.08 -17.34
CA ILE A 177 6.48 8.08 -17.51
C ILE A 177 6.68 6.90 -16.52
N ALA A 178 7.92 6.43 -16.37
CA ALA A 178 8.22 5.37 -15.38
C ALA A 178 7.92 5.82 -13.94
N ALA A 179 8.27 7.05 -13.58
CA ALA A 179 7.98 7.65 -12.29
C ALA A 179 6.47 7.83 -12.06
N ALA A 180 5.72 8.27 -13.07
CA ALA A 180 4.28 8.44 -12.99
C ALA A 180 3.56 7.08 -12.81
N ARG A 181 4.00 6.04 -13.53
CA ARG A 181 3.47 4.67 -13.34
C ARG A 181 3.72 4.16 -11.93
N TRP A 182 4.90 4.40 -11.40
CA TRP A 182 5.23 4.01 -10.03
C TRP A 182 4.35 4.73 -9.01
N GLN A 183 4.14 6.05 -9.16
CA GLN A 183 3.27 6.84 -8.28
C GLN A 183 1.80 6.40 -8.34
N ALA A 184 1.30 6.02 -9.53
CA ALA A 184 -0.06 5.51 -9.68
C ALA A 184 -0.26 4.18 -8.96
N GLY A 185 0.83 3.48 -8.65
CA GLY A 185 0.81 2.14 -8.06
C GLY A 185 0.59 1.06 -9.12
N THR A 186 1.26 -0.06 -8.95
CA THR A 186 1.10 -1.21 -9.85
C THR A 186 1.34 -2.51 -9.10
N LEU A 187 0.59 -3.52 -9.46
CA LEU A 187 0.80 -4.90 -9.04
C LEU A 187 1.55 -5.72 -10.11
N PHE A 188 1.96 -5.05 -11.20
CA PHE A 188 2.72 -5.72 -12.25
C PHE A 188 4.10 -6.13 -11.73
N GLY A 189 4.45 -7.39 -11.94
CA GLY A 189 5.71 -7.95 -11.44
C GLY A 189 5.69 -8.34 -9.96
N ALA A 190 4.53 -8.29 -9.29
CA ALA A 190 4.40 -8.75 -7.91
C ALA A 190 4.83 -10.23 -7.77
N SER A 191 5.63 -10.50 -6.76
CA SER A 191 6.31 -11.77 -6.52
C SER A 191 6.06 -12.30 -5.11
N TRP A 192 6.44 -13.56 -4.84
CA TRP A 192 6.42 -14.11 -3.48
C TRP A 192 7.38 -13.41 -2.52
N GLY A 193 8.41 -12.72 -3.04
CA GLY A 193 9.27 -11.85 -2.25
C GLY A 193 8.50 -10.69 -1.65
N ASP A 194 7.66 -10.04 -2.46
CA ASP A 194 6.82 -8.92 -2.02
C ASP A 194 5.77 -9.38 -1.00
N VAL A 195 5.19 -10.57 -1.19
CA VAL A 195 4.27 -11.20 -0.21
C VAL A 195 4.93 -11.32 1.16
N ARG A 196 6.17 -11.85 1.21
CA ARG A 196 6.91 -12.01 2.47
C ARG A 196 7.18 -10.67 3.14
N THR A 197 7.62 -9.68 2.37
CA THR A 197 7.89 -8.34 2.88
C THR A 197 6.65 -7.68 3.46
N LEU A 198 5.52 -7.70 2.73
CA LEU A 198 4.27 -7.13 3.20
C LEU A 198 3.71 -7.87 4.43
N LEU A 199 3.85 -9.20 4.48
CA LEU A 199 3.40 -9.98 5.62
C LEU A 199 4.19 -9.60 6.89
N ILE A 200 5.51 -9.47 6.79
CA ILE A 200 6.35 -9.03 7.91
C ILE A 200 5.95 -7.62 8.36
N CYS A 201 5.78 -6.68 7.40
CA CYS A 201 5.36 -5.33 7.71
C CYS A 201 4.00 -5.27 8.39
N LEU A 202 3.03 -6.07 7.93
CA LEU A 202 1.68 -6.12 8.50
C LEU A 202 1.70 -6.67 9.93
N LEU A 203 2.42 -7.77 10.16
CA LEU A 203 2.54 -8.37 11.50
C LEU A 203 3.22 -7.42 12.49
N TYR A 204 4.31 -6.78 12.07
CA TYR A 204 5.00 -5.79 12.90
C TYR A 204 4.10 -4.59 13.24
N THR A 205 3.34 -4.09 12.25
CA THR A 205 2.42 -2.95 12.47
C THR A 205 1.28 -3.32 13.42
N SER A 206 0.76 -4.54 13.33
CA SER A 206 -0.32 -5.02 14.20
C SER A 206 0.15 -5.22 15.64
N ASP A 207 1.34 -5.77 15.85
CA ASP A 207 1.96 -5.97 17.16
C ASP A 207 2.25 -4.61 17.85
N ALA A 208 2.83 -3.67 17.12
CA ALA A 208 3.10 -2.32 17.62
C ALA A 208 1.83 -1.48 17.92
N ALA A 209 0.68 -1.87 17.41
CA ALA A 209 -0.60 -1.20 17.71
C ALA A 209 -1.30 -1.75 18.97
N ASP A 210 -0.89 -2.94 19.44
CA ASP A 210 -1.44 -3.59 20.62
C ASP A 210 -0.70 -3.17 21.93
N GLU A 211 0.49 -2.58 21.84
CA GLU A 211 1.27 -1.98 22.95
C GLU A 211 0.91 -0.50 23.17
#